data_c9bb89deea03f0c51d5421eabcdd131e
#
_entry.id   c9bb89deea03f0c51d5421eabcdd131e
#
_cell.length_a   1.000
_cell.length_b   1.000
_cell.length_c   1.000
_cell.angle_alpha   90.00
_cell.angle_beta   90.00
_cell.angle_gamma   90.00
#
_symmetry.space_group_name_H-M   'P 1'
#
loop_
_entity.id
_entity.type
_entity.pdbx_description
1 polymer ?
#
loop_
_entity_poly.entity_id
_entity_poly.type
_entity_poly.pdbx_seq_one_letter_code
_entity_poly.pdbx_strand_id
1 'polypeptide(L)'
;MSPWTPQVFTPCPDHPDVLLGRVAARSAAFEGTSAAGGARVIVGSAAGHEREQVARSARGELLERVGNVMAGRAAEAAAETVATHGELRRRGLAALAPPGLPDSRRLWVRGRTVAGAETYVAAGAVFLQHRPPPGCDTLPSTGSTGIAAHPDAASAARHAAWEVLERDLVRRSWYGLTDRAPRMLDAGPAGPLGALIEDRGLTASAFALPAPPGAECVVVALHRPDGTGQTFGARCGPPGDVAALVEKAAYEALMVRWSMHTVTARGAWEEWRGETPPTTAVQHALWAYYRQDSLSLWDVARTQARDRADPVDRTGQPDRADPVDRTDRTAPAGRAGPPRSNRPADPLAVLAGHTGQDVILVETSTKSVRSAGVRVVRVIAPGALPLPSGHVPGPGRSRPHPFG
;
A
#
# COMPACT_ATOMS: atom_id res chain seq x y z
N MET A 1 27.25 -18.15 -4.70
CA MET A 1 26.44 -17.03 -4.16
C MET A 1 25.12 -17.01 -4.91
N SER A 2 24.01 -16.87 -4.20
CA SER A 2 22.70 -16.70 -4.85
C SER A 2 22.75 -15.45 -5.76
N PRO A 3 22.24 -15.49 -7.00
CA PRO A 3 22.31 -14.34 -7.91
C PRO A 3 21.58 -13.09 -7.39
N TRP A 4 20.87 -13.19 -6.29
CA TRP A 4 20.07 -12.11 -5.67
C TRP A 4 20.46 -11.88 -4.20
N THR A 5 21.75 -11.58 -3.97
CA THR A 5 22.26 -11.24 -2.62
C THR A 5 22.09 -9.73 -2.40
N PRO A 6 21.29 -9.30 -1.41
CA PRO A 6 21.15 -7.89 -1.07
C PRO A 6 22.42 -7.28 -0.52
N GLN A 7 22.67 -6.03 -0.89
CA GLN A 7 23.64 -5.20 -0.20
C GLN A 7 22.91 -4.47 0.93
N VAL A 8 23.40 -4.63 2.18
CA VAL A 8 22.90 -3.90 3.34
C VAL A 8 23.96 -2.93 3.79
N PHE A 9 23.64 -1.68 3.84
CA PHE A 9 24.54 -0.59 4.18
C PHE A 9 23.89 0.42 5.12
N THR A 10 24.70 1.24 5.73
CA THR A 10 24.32 2.33 6.63
C THR A 10 24.32 3.63 5.84
N PRO A 11 23.17 4.21 5.50
CA PRO A 11 23.10 5.44 4.74
C PRO A 11 23.55 6.67 5.53
N CYS A 12 23.46 6.61 6.86
CA CYS A 12 23.89 7.64 7.79
C CYS A 12 24.96 7.07 8.72
N PRO A 13 26.26 7.36 8.50
CA PRO A 13 27.35 6.79 9.30
C PRO A 13 27.27 7.10 10.81
N ASP A 14 26.68 8.22 11.16
CA ASP A 14 26.37 8.67 12.54
C ASP A 14 25.18 7.92 13.18
N HIS A 15 24.37 7.20 12.39
CA HIS A 15 23.28 6.35 12.85
C HIS A 15 23.44 4.92 12.29
N PRO A 16 24.44 4.16 12.78
CA PRO A 16 24.82 2.86 12.19
C PRO A 16 23.74 1.78 12.30
N ASP A 17 22.81 1.94 13.24
CA ASP A 17 21.70 1.01 13.43
C ASP A 17 20.52 1.24 12.49
N VAL A 18 20.52 2.32 11.72
CA VAL A 18 19.55 2.54 10.65
C VAL A 18 20.11 2.01 9.34
N LEU A 19 19.51 0.92 8.86
CA LEU A 19 20.02 0.14 7.74
C LEU A 19 19.11 0.27 6.52
N LEU A 20 19.73 0.25 5.35
CA LEU A 20 19.06 0.13 4.07
C LEU A 20 19.58 -1.09 3.31
N GLY A 21 18.68 -1.93 2.83
CA GLY A 21 18.96 -3.07 1.96
C GLY A 21 18.55 -2.76 0.53
N ARG A 22 19.37 -3.17 -0.43
CA ARG A 22 19.05 -3.05 -1.85
C ARG A 22 19.56 -4.24 -2.63
N VAL A 23 18.76 -4.68 -3.59
CA VAL A 23 19.11 -5.75 -4.54
C VAL A 23 18.47 -5.46 -5.88
N ALA A 24 19.10 -5.84 -6.96
CA ALA A 24 18.60 -5.58 -8.31
C ALA A 24 18.75 -6.82 -9.20
N ALA A 25 17.81 -6.98 -10.12
CA ALA A 25 17.88 -7.94 -11.22
C ALA A 25 17.80 -7.21 -12.56
N ARG A 26 18.57 -7.71 -13.56
CA ARG A 26 18.53 -7.21 -14.93
C ARG A 26 18.06 -8.32 -15.87
N SER A 27 17.18 -7.98 -16.80
CA SER A 27 16.71 -8.92 -17.82
C SER A 27 16.18 -8.18 -19.03
N ALA A 28 16.36 -8.76 -20.23
CA ALA A 28 15.70 -8.29 -21.44
C ALA A 28 14.16 -8.41 -21.38
N ALA A 29 13.66 -9.28 -20.50
CA ALA A 29 12.22 -9.44 -20.27
C ALA A 29 11.57 -8.26 -19.54
N PHE A 30 12.34 -7.40 -18.87
CA PHE A 30 11.84 -6.24 -18.14
C PHE A 30 11.65 -5.04 -19.08
N GLU A 31 10.78 -4.13 -18.69
CA GLU A 31 10.66 -2.83 -19.37
C GLU A 31 11.82 -1.92 -18.97
N GLY A 32 12.17 -1.01 -19.86
CA GLY A 32 13.18 0.02 -19.56
C GLY A 32 12.65 1.02 -18.53
N THR A 33 13.56 1.61 -17.76
CA THR A 33 13.23 2.61 -16.73
C THR A 33 12.89 4.00 -17.31
N SER A 34 13.08 4.20 -18.61
CA SER A 34 12.70 5.43 -19.31
C SER A 34 12.15 5.12 -20.71
N ALA A 35 11.38 6.07 -21.25
CA ALA A 35 10.86 6.01 -22.63
C ALA A 35 11.99 5.90 -23.69
N ALA A 36 13.19 6.36 -23.39
CA ALA A 36 14.38 6.28 -24.24
C ALA A 36 15.13 4.93 -24.15
N GLY A 37 14.53 3.88 -23.55
CA GLY A 37 15.15 2.56 -23.47
C GLY A 37 16.18 2.41 -22.35
N GLY A 38 15.96 3.07 -21.20
CA GLY A 38 16.83 2.98 -20.02
C GLY A 38 17.02 1.56 -19.48
N ALA A 39 17.76 1.44 -18.40
CA ALA A 39 18.14 0.15 -17.82
C ALA A 39 16.93 -0.73 -17.52
N ARG A 40 16.93 -1.96 -18.04
CA ARG A 40 15.88 -2.98 -17.78
C ARG A 40 16.16 -3.67 -16.46
N VAL A 41 15.81 -2.98 -15.37
CA VAL A 41 16.15 -3.37 -13.99
C VAL A 41 14.91 -3.39 -13.14
N ILE A 42 14.79 -4.41 -12.30
CA ILE A 42 13.84 -4.46 -11.18
C ILE A 42 14.67 -4.39 -9.90
N VAL A 43 14.24 -3.57 -8.95
CA VAL A 43 14.91 -3.36 -7.67
C VAL A 43 13.96 -3.79 -6.55
N GLY A 44 14.53 -4.45 -5.53
CA GLY A 44 13.93 -4.61 -4.23
C GLY A 44 14.74 -3.84 -3.19
N SER A 45 14.08 -3.20 -2.27
CA SER A 45 14.66 -2.38 -1.21
C SER A 45 13.91 -2.56 0.12
N ALA A 46 14.61 -2.39 1.23
CA ALA A 46 14.02 -2.41 2.56
C ALA A 46 14.83 -1.52 3.50
N ALA A 47 14.20 -1.01 4.56
CA ALA A 47 14.88 -0.34 5.64
C ALA A 47 14.47 -0.95 6.99
N GLY A 48 15.31 -0.77 8.00
CA GLY A 48 15.09 -1.31 9.34
C GLY A 48 16.35 -1.17 10.18
N HIS A 49 16.36 -1.82 11.33
CA HIS A 49 17.52 -1.85 12.25
C HIS A 49 18.16 -3.25 12.37
N GLU A 50 17.50 -4.28 11.88
CA GLU A 50 18.04 -5.65 11.89
C GLU A 50 18.56 -6.05 10.50
N ARG A 51 19.86 -6.26 10.38
CA ARG A 51 20.55 -6.52 9.10
C ARG A 51 19.97 -7.70 8.32
N GLU A 52 19.71 -8.81 9.00
CA GLU A 52 19.17 -10.01 8.34
C GLU A 52 17.75 -9.82 7.87
N GLN A 53 16.93 -9.12 8.65
CA GLN A 53 15.55 -8.80 8.27
C GLN A 53 15.52 -7.85 7.08
N VAL A 54 16.35 -6.81 7.09
CA VAL A 54 16.48 -5.85 5.96
C VAL A 54 16.90 -6.57 4.69
N ALA A 55 17.92 -7.45 4.77
CA ALA A 55 18.36 -8.24 3.62
C ALA A 55 17.24 -9.16 3.09
N ARG A 56 16.54 -9.86 3.99
CA ARG A 56 15.44 -10.76 3.66
C ARG A 56 14.28 -10.01 3.01
N SER A 57 13.90 -8.86 3.55
CA SER A 57 12.82 -8.03 3.03
C SER A 57 13.14 -7.45 1.65
N ALA A 58 14.34 -6.89 1.45
CA ALA A 58 14.78 -6.39 0.15
C ALA A 58 14.80 -7.50 -0.92
N ARG A 59 15.28 -8.70 -0.56
CA ARG A 59 15.25 -9.86 -1.45
C ARG A 59 13.83 -10.32 -1.74
N GLY A 60 12.95 -10.32 -0.74
CA GLY A 60 11.54 -10.66 -0.87
C GLY A 60 10.84 -9.77 -1.90
N GLU A 61 11.01 -8.46 -1.79
CA GLU A 61 10.44 -7.48 -2.73
C GLU A 61 10.97 -7.67 -4.17
N LEU A 62 12.27 -7.97 -4.32
CA LEU A 62 12.81 -8.29 -5.65
C LEU A 62 12.14 -9.53 -6.25
N LEU A 63 12.07 -10.62 -5.46
CA LEU A 63 11.52 -11.91 -5.92
C LEU A 63 10.03 -11.81 -6.25
N GLU A 64 9.30 -11.03 -5.50
CA GLU A 64 7.90 -10.68 -5.76
C GLU A 64 7.72 -10.07 -7.15
N ARG A 65 8.45 -8.98 -7.42
CA ARG A 65 8.37 -8.26 -8.70
C ARG A 65 8.89 -9.09 -9.88
N VAL A 66 10.05 -9.71 -9.73
CA VAL A 66 10.64 -10.57 -10.77
C VAL A 66 9.75 -11.77 -11.05
N GLY A 67 9.26 -12.44 -10.00
CA GLY A 67 8.37 -13.60 -10.14
C GLY A 67 7.10 -13.25 -10.90
N ASN A 68 6.47 -12.13 -10.56
CA ASN A 68 5.25 -11.69 -11.20
C ASN A 68 5.47 -11.29 -12.67
N VAL A 69 6.50 -10.49 -12.99
CA VAL A 69 6.81 -10.12 -14.39
C VAL A 69 7.13 -11.35 -15.22
N MET A 70 7.95 -12.27 -14.73
CA MET A 70 8.34 -13.47 -15.48
C MET A 70 7.18 -14.44 -15.66
N ALA A 71 6.27 -14.55 -14.69
CA ALA A 71 5.02 -15.31 -14.85
C ALA A 71 4.13 -14.68 -15.93
N GLY A 72 4.07 -13.35 -15.98
CA GLY A 72 3.40 -12.61 -17.04
C GLY A 72 3.95 -12.93 -18.43
N ARG A 73 5.30 -12.91 -18.58
CA ARG A 73 5.94 -13.29 -19.86
C ARG A 73 5.62 -14.71 -20.30
N ALA A 74 5.56 -15.65 -19.35
CA ALA A 74 5.18 -17.02 -19.65
C ALA A 74 3.70 -17.14 -20.09
N ALA A 75 2.79 -16.45 -19.40
CA ALA A 75 1.38 -16.42 -19.74
C ALA A 75 1.13 -15.75 -21.11
N GLU A 76 1.81 -14.66 -21.40
CA GLU A 76 1.76 -13.95 -22.69
C GLU A 76 2.24 -14.83 -23.86
N ALA A 77 3.34 -15.57 -23.65
CA ALA A 77 3.86 -16.49 -24.67
C ALA A 77 2.94 -17.69 -24.90
N ALA A 78 2.31 -18.21 -23.85
CA ALA A 78 1.36 -19.33 -23.97
C ALA A 78 0.01 -18.90 -24.56
N ALA A 79 -0.45 -17.68 -24.26
CA ALA A 79 -1.72 -17.09 -24.71
C ALA A 79 -2.93 -18.05 -24.66
N GLU A 80 -3.00 -18.90 -23.60
CA GLU A 80 -3.92 -20.02 -23.50
C GLU A 80 -5.39 -19.62 -23.56
N THR A 81 -5.75 -18.50 -22.97
CA THR A 81 -7.13 -18.02 -22.90
C THR A 81 -7.23 -16.58 -23.34
N VAL A 82 -7.42 -16.38 -24.64
CA VAL A 82 -7.69 -15.07 -25.24
C VAL A 82 -9.16 -15.02 -25.65
N ALA A 83 -9.93 -14.13 -25.01
CA ALA A 83 -11.37 -14.02 -25.19
C ALA A 83 -11.88 -12.62 -24.77
N THR A 84 -13.13 -12.29 -25.10
CA THR A 84 -13.90 -11.26 -24.41
C THR A 84 -14.50 -11.84 -23.13
N HIS A 85 -14.90 -10.99 -22.19
CA HIS A 85 -15.62 -11.43 -20.97
C HIS A 85 -16.94 -12.13 -21.35
N GLY A 86 -17.67 -11.62 -22.34
CA GLY A 86 -18.90 -12.22 -22.80
C GLY A 86 -18.69 -13.61 -23.42
N GLU A 87 -17.58 -13.85 -24.12
CA GLU A 87 -17.22 -15.18 -24.64
C GLU A 87 -16.95 -16.18 -23.51
N LEU A 88 -16.22 -15.76 -22.44
CA LEU A 88 -16.00 -16.64 -21.28
C LEU A 88 -17.32 -17.03 -20.61
N ARG A 89 -18.20 -16.06 -20.39
CA ARG A 89 -19.52 -16.32 -19.82
C ARG A 89 -20.36 -17.31 -20.66
N ARG A 90 -20.37 -17.15 -21.97
CA ARG A 90 -21.07 -18.11 -22.87
C ARG A 90 -20.50 -19.53 -22.81
N ARG A 91 -19.21 -19.65 -22.47
CA ARG A 91 -18.54 -20.93 -22.23
C ARG A 91 -18.77 -21.48 -20.81
N GLY A 92 -19.57 -20.82 -19.97
CA GLY A 92 -19.82 -21.21 -18.58
C GLY A 92 -18.65 -20.97 -17.64
N LEU A 93 -17.67 -20.14 -18.03
CA LEU A 93 -16.48 -19.84 -17.22
C LEU A 93 -16.74 -18.61 -16.37
N ALA A 94 -16.51 -18.73 -15.06
CA ALA A 94 -16.54 -17.60 -14.15
C ALA A 94 -15.36 -16.67 -14.46
N ALA A 95 -15.63 -15.38 -14.63
CA ALA A 95 -14.60 -14.38 -14.91
C ALA A 95 -14.93 -13.04 -14.24
N LEU A 96 -13.91 -12.38 -13.70
CA LEU A 96 -14.05 -11.04 -13.15
C LEU A 96 -14.08 -10.01 -14.28
N ALA A 97 -15.22 -9.36 -14.47
CA ALA A 97 -15.35 -8.27 -15.45
C ALA A 97 -14.48 -7.06 -15.03
N PRO A 98 -13.64 -6.51 -15.92
CA PRO A 98 -12.95 -5.27 -15.66
C PRO A 98 -13.97 -4.11 -15.57
N PRO A 99 -14.07 -3.42 -14.42
CA PRO A 99 -15.10 -2.39 -14.23
C PRO A 99 -14.88 -1.20 -15.17
N GLY A 100 -15.98 -0.74 -15.78
CA GLY A 100 -15.98 0.48 -16.61
C GLY A 100 -15.23 0.38 -17.95
N LEU A 101 -14.81 -0.82 -18.34
CA LEU A 101 -14.09 -1.04 -19.60
C LEU A 101 -14.97 -1.82 -20.63
N PRO A 102 -14.75 -1.56 -21.93
CA PRO A 102 -15.48 -2.28 -22.98
C PRO A 102 -15.20 -3.79 -22.95
N ASP A 103 -16.15 -4.59 -23.43
CA ASP A 103 -16.00 -6.04 -23.58
C ASP A 103 -15.13 -6.37 -24.79
N SER A 104 -13.84 -6.18 -24.65
CA SER A 104 -12.83 -6.43 -25.68
C SER A 104 -12.02 -7.69 -25.40
N ARG A 105 -11.34 -8.19 -26.44
CA ARG A 105 -10.48 -9.37 -26.32
C ARG A 105 -9.28 -9.07 -25.42
N ARG A 106 -9.04 -9.96 -24.44
CA ARG A 106 -7.92 -9.88 -23.50
C ARG A 106 -7.34 -11.25 -23.25
N LEU A 107 -6.11 -11.28 -22.77
CA LEU A 107 -5.54 -12.48 -22.17
C LEU A 107 -6.13 -12.63 -20.76
N TRP A 108 -6.59 -13.83 -20.44
CA TRP A 108 -7.15 -14.20 -19.15
C TRP A 108 -6.29 -15.27 -18.48
N VAL A 109 -6.16 -15.20 -17.18
CA VAL A 109 -5.45 -16.18 -16.36
C VAL A 109 -6.35 -16.72 -15.27
N ARG A 110 -6.10 -17.96 -14.86
CA ARG A 110 -6.88 -18.62 -13.81
C ARG A 110 -6.48 -18.05 -12.44
N GLY A 111 -7.48 -17.75 -11.64
CA GLY A 111 -7.39 -17.46 -10.23
C GLY A 111 -8.31 -18.37 -9.43
N ARG A 112 -8.21 -18.30 -8.14
CA ARG A 112 -9.10 -19.01 -7.21
C ARG A 112 -9.60 -18.02 -6.17
N THR A 113 -10.89 -18.02 -5.90
CA THR A 113 -11.45 -17.23 -4.81
C THR A 113 -11.03 -17.82 -3.46
N VAL A 114 -11.12 -17.03 -2.38
CA VAL A 114 -10.86 -17.53 -1.02
C VAL A 114 -11.84 -18.66 -0.66
N ALA A 115 -13.06 -18.62 -1.18
CA ALA A 115 -14.04 -19.70 -1.06
C ALA A 115 -13.68 -20.97 -1.85
N GLY A 116 -12.61 -20.93 -2.68
CA GLY A 116 -12.09 -22.08 -3.41
C GLY A 116 -12.60 -22.23 -4.85
N ALA A 117 -13.50 -21.36 -5.31
CA ALA A 117 -14.02 -21.40 -6.68
C ALA A 117 -12.98 -20.92 -7.71
N GLU A 118 -12.91 -21.58 -8.87
CA GLU A 118 -12.09 -21.09 -9.97
C GLU A 118 -12.75 -19.88 -10.64
N THR A 119 -11.91 -18.92 -11.03
CA THR A 119 -12.34 -17.75 -11.78
C THR A 119 -11.24 -17.26 -12.72
N TYR A 120 -11.60 -16.58 -13.78
CA TYR A 120 -10.66 -15.96 -14.70
C TYR A 120 -10.52 -14.47 -14.40
N VAL A 121 -9.27 -13.97 -14.44
CA VAL A 121 -8.92 -12.56 -14.24
C VAL A 121 -8.13 -12.10 -15.46
N ALA A 122 -8.40 -10.89 -15.93
CA ALA A 122 -7.63 -10.31 -17.02
C ALA A 122 -6.14 -10.16 -16.64
N ALA A 123 -5.26 -10.64 -17.51
CA ALA A 123 -3.80 -10.70 -17.23
C ALA A 123 -3.19 -9.33 -16.86
N GLY A 124 -3.70 -8.24 -17.44
CA GLY A 124 -3.25 -6.88 -17.10
C GLY A 124 -3.57 -6.45 -15.67
N ALA A 125 -4.53 -7.08 -14.98
CA ALA A 125 -4.77 -6.86 -13.56
C ALA A 125 -3.86 -7.72 -12.66
N VAL A 126 -3.22 -8.75 -13.21
CA VAL A 126 -2.40 -9.70 -12.46
C VAL A 126 -0.91 -9.41 -12.60
N PHE A 127 -0.44 -9.12 -13.79
CA PHE A 127 0.97 -9.05 -14.09
C PHE A 127 1.47 -7.62 -14.22
N LEU A 128 2.59 -7.36 -13.58
CA LEU A 128 3.39 -6.15 -13.80
C LEU A 128 3.94 -6.14 -15.23
N GLN A 129 4.03 -4.95 -15.81
CA GLN A 129 4.60 -4.76 -17.15
C GLN A 129 3.95 -5.68 -18.20
N HIS A 130 2.62 -5.92 -18.07
CA HIS A 130 1.88 -6.79 -18.99
C HIS A 130 1.99 -6.31 -20.42
N ARG A 131 2.30 -7.25 -21.34
CA ARG A 131 2.34 -7.05 -22.80
C ARG A 131 1.24 -7.88 -23.43
N PRO A 132 0.11 -7.27 -23.80
CA PRO A 132 -0.99 -8.04 -24.36
C PRO A 132 -0.57 -8.73 -25.65
N PRO A 133 -1.02 -9.97 -25.91
CA PRO A 133 -0.85 -10.62 -27.20
C PRO A 133 -1.43 -9.77 -28.32
N PRO A 134 -0.99 -9.97 -29.59
CA PRO A 134 -1.54 -9.25 -30.74
C PRO A 134 -3.07 -9.34 -30.83
N GLY A 135 -3.73 -8.21 -31.05
CA GLY A 135 -5.19 -8.12 -31.12
C GLY A 135 -5.90 -8.18 -29.76
N CYS A 136 -5.18 -8.09 -28.66
CA CYS A 136 -5.74 -7.99 -27.33
C CYS A 136 -5.58 -6.57 -26.76
N ASP A 137 -6.61 -6.12 -26.03
CA ASP A 137 -6.54 -4.87 -25.27
C ASP A 137 -5.83 -5.09 -23.93
N THR A 138 -5.20 -4.03 -23.46
CA THR A 138 -4.60 -3.98 -22.11
C THR A 138 -5.54 -3.34 -21.10
N LEU A 139 -5.23 -3.52 -19.81
CA LEU A 139 -5.82 -2.77 -18.72
C LEU A 139 -4.84 -1.67 -18.28
N PRO A 140 -5.34 -0.58 -17.68
CA PRO A 140 -4.49 0.34 -16.94
C PRO A 140 -3.66 -0.44 -15.91
N SER A 141 -2.38 -0.10 -15.78
CA SER A 141 -1.50 -0.76 -14.80
C SER A 141 -2.02 -0.55 -13.38
N THR A 142 -2.15 -1.64 -12.64
CA THR A 142 -2.55 -1.61 -11.23
C THR A 142 -1.35 -1.53 -10.27
N GLY A 143 -0.14 -1.40 -10.79
CA GLY A 143 1.09 -1.41 -10.00
C GLY A 143 1.33 -2.73 -9.27
N SER A 144 2.24 -2.72 -8.28
CA SER A 144 2.61 -3.90 -7.48
C SER A 144 1.65 -4.21 -6.34
N THR A 145 0.69 -3.35 -6.05
CA THR A 145 -0.26 -3.54 -4.93
C THR A 145 -0.90 -4.93 -4.94
N GLY A 146 -0.78 -5.64 -3.83
CA GLY A 146 -1.36 -6.97 -3.67
C GLY A 146 -0.51 -8.10 -4.28
N ILE A 147 0.76 -7.88 -4.59
CA ILE A 147 1.72 -8.94 -4.88
C ILE A 147 2.58 -9.13 -3.64
N ALA A 148 2.76 -10.37 -3.20
CA ALA A 148 3.67 -10.65 -2.10
C ALA A 148 4.44 -11.96 -2.33
N ALA A 149 5.64 -12.01 -1.76
CA ALA A 149 6.53 -13.15 -1.77
C ALA A 149 6.73 -13.70 -0.35
N HIS A 150 6.55 -15.02 -0.17
CA HIS A 150 6.76 -15.72 1.10
C HIS A 150 7.17 -17.18 0.85
N PRO A 151 7.82 -17.88 1.80
CA PRO A 151 8.08 -19.31 1.65
C PRO A 151 6.83 -20.15 1.35
N ASP A 152 5.66 -19.79 1.85
CA ASP A 152 4.39 -20.47 1.53
C ASP A 152 3.36 -19.50 0.92
N ALA A 153 2.48 -20.04 0.07
CA ALA A 153 1.50 -19.25 -0.67
C ALA A 153 0.40 -18.63 0.23
N ALA A 154 0.05 -19.27 1.34
CA ALA A 154 -0.98 -18.76 2.24
C ALA A 154 -0.48 -17.50 2.98
N SER A 155 0.76 -17.51 3.45
CA SER A 155 1.39 -16.33 4.06
C SER A 155 1.63 -15.22 3.03
N ALA A 156 2.02 -15.56 1.78
CA ALA A 156 2.10 -14.60 0.69
C ALA A 156 0.73 -13.92 0.46
N ALA A 157 -0.34 -14.70 0.36
CA ALA A 157 -1.69 -14.18 0.17
C ALA A 157 -2.13 -13.26 1.33
N ARG A 158 -1.83 -13.63 2.59
CA ARG A 158 -2.14 -12.78 3.76
C ARG A 158 -1.36 -11.47 3.75
N HIS A 159 -0.07 -11.49 3.38
CA HIS A 159 0.73 -10.27 3.24
C HIS A 159 0.18 -9.35 2.14
N ALA A 160 -0.11 -9.92 0.98
CA ALA A 160 -0.70 -9.21 -0.15
C ALA A 160 -2.07 -8.59 0.19
N ALA A 161 -2.89 -9.29 0.99
CA ALA A 161 -4.19 -8.78 1.43
C ALA A 161 -4.06 -7.55 2.34
N TRP A 162 -3.09 -7.54 3.26
CA TRP A 162 -2.80 -6.35 4.08
C TRP A 162 -2.39 -5.16 3.22
N GLU A 163 -1.57 -5.37 2.18
CA GLU A 163 -1.17 -4.29 1.27
C GLU A 163 -2.35 -3.77 0.44
N VAL A 164 -3.22 -4.65 -0.07
CA VAL A 164 -4.42 -4.22 -0.79
C VAL A 164 -5.32 -3.37 0.11
N LEU A 165 -5.55 -3.82 1.34
CA LEU A 165 -6.35 -3.07 2.31
C LEU A 165 -5.69 -1.72 2.66
N GLU A 166 -4.38 -1.70 2.89
CA GLU A 166 -3.60 -0.49 3.14
C GLU A 166 -3.81 0.56 2.05
N ARG A 167 -3.60 0.18 0.80
CA ARG A 167 -3.73 1.09 -0.34
C ARG A 167 -5.16 1.58 -0.56
N ASP A 168 -6.16 0.73 -0.31
CA ASP A 168 -7.58 1.12 -0.34
C ASP A 168 -7.90 2.14 0.76
N LEU A 169 -7.49 1.88 2.01
CA LEU A 169 -7.74 2.78 3.15
C LEU A 169 -7.03 4.12 2.99
N VAL A 170 -5.78 4.11 2.52
CA VAL A 170 -5.02 5.32 2.19
C VAL A 170 -5.77 6.12 1.12
N ARG A 171 -6.17 5.49 0.02
CA ARG A 171 -6.89 6.17 -1.06
C ARG A 171 -8.22 6.73 -0.59
N ARG A 172 -9.02 5.93 0.12
CA ARG A 172 -10.31 6.40 0.64
C ARG A 172 -10.16 7.58 1.58
N SER A 173 -9.22 7.49 2.50
CA SER A 173 -8.95 8.56 3.44
C SER A 173 -8.42 9.82 2.75
N TRP A 174 -7.46 9.66 1.83
CA TRP A 174 -6.87 10.79 1.10
C TRP A 174 -7.89 11.57 0.27
N TYR A 175 -8.76 10.86 -0.45
CA TYR A 175 -9.78 11.49 -1.30
C TYR A 175 -11.10 11.78 -0.58
N GLY A 176 -11.18 11.60 0.74
CA GLY A 176 -12.38 11.90 1.53
C GLY A 176 -13.56 11.00 1.20
N LEU A 177 -13.30 9.75 0.85
CA LEU A 177 -14.30 8.72 0.56
C LEU A 177 -14.72 7.93 1.82
N THR A 178 -14.40 8.44 3.00
CA THR A 178 -14.77 7.87 4.30
C THR A 178 -15.53 8.88 5.12
N ASP A 179 -16.46 8.42 5.95
CA ASP A 179 -17.25 9.28 6.83
C ASP A 179 -16.46 9.79 8.05
N ARG A 180 -15.27 9.26 8.28
CA ARG A 180 -14.39 9.62 9.39
C ARG A 180 -13.05 10.13 8.91
N ALA A 181 -12.58 11.22 9.54
CA ALA A 181 -11.25 11.75 9.29
C ALA A 181 -10.16 10.85 9.92
N PRO A 182 -8.93 10.87 9.38
CA PRO A 182 -7.78 10.30 10.05
C PRO A 182 -7.59 10.95 11.43
N ARG A 183 -7.11 10.16 12.39
CA ARG A 183 -6.80 10.65 13.74
C ARG A 183 -5.29 10.72 13.94
N MET A 184 -4.79 11.86 14.33
CA MET A 184 -3.38 12.01 14.70
C MET A 184 -3.05 11.14 15.94
N LEU A 185 -1.92 10.47 15.88
CA LEU A 185 -1.40 9.65 16.97
C LEU A 185 -0.35 10.44 17.76
N ASP A 186 -0.37 10.30 19.08
CA ASP A 186 0.67 10.83 19.97
C ASP A 186 1.92 9.92 20.02
N ALA A 187 2.02 8.97 19.08
CA ALA A 187 3.11 8.01 18.96
C ALA A 187 3.96 8.34 17.73
N GLY A 188 5.25 8.53 17.94
CA GLY A 188 6.26 8.62 16.89
C GLY A 188 7.12 7.35 16.82
N PRO A 189 7.97 7.21 15.80
CA PRO A 189 8.97 6.17 15.75
C PRO A 189 9.97 6.33 16.91
N ALA A 190 10.34 5.21 17.53
CA ALA A 190 11.25 5.18 18.67
C ALA A 190 12.62 4.55 18.28
N GLY A 191 13.51 4.39 19.25
CA GLY A 191 14.81 3.74 19.07
C GLY A 191 15.72 4.43 18.03
N PRO A 192 16.49 3.66 17.26
CA PRO A 192 17.46 4.21 16.29
C PRO A 192 16.83 5.13 15.24
N LEU A 193 15.62 4.81 14.79
CA LEU A 193 14.90 5.61 13.80
C LEU A 193 14.43 6.96 14.40
N GLY A 194 13.92 6.94 15.63
CA GLY A 194 13.53 8.16 16.36
C GLY A 194 14.71 9.10 16.56
N ALA A 195 15.85 8.56 17.01
CA ALA A 195 17.09 9.32 17.19
C ALA A 195 17.59 9.95 15.88
N LEU A 196 17.56 9.21 14.76
CA LEU A 196 17.92 9.74 13.45
C LEU A 196 16.99 10.89 13.02
N ILE A 197 15.69 10.73 13.22
CA ILE A 197 14.68 11.74 12.83
C ILE A 197 14.93 13.04 13.62
N GLU A 198 15.15 12.92 14.92
CA GLU A 198 15.44 14.07 15.82
C GLU A 198 16.75 14.77 15.41
N ASP A 199 17.84 14.01 15.24
CA ASP A 199 19.16 14.54 14.87
C ASP A 199 19.16 15.24 13.50
N ARG A 200 18.33 14.78 12.57
CA ARG A 200 18.13 15.44 11.26
C ARG A 200 17.17 16.62 11.31
N GLY A 201 16.70 17.02 12.48
CA GLY A 201 15.73 18.09 12.64
C GLY A 201 14.41 17.83 11.89
N LEU A 202 14.01 16.57 11.79
CA LEU A 202 12.78 16.18 11.15
C LEU A 202 11.66 15.98 12.18
N THR A 203 10.44 16.06 11.70
CA THR A 203 9.23 15.72 12.44
C THR A 203 8.58 14.49 11.81
N ALA A 204 8.14 13.53 12.63
CA ALA A 204 7.29 12.44 12.22
C ALA A 204 5.86 12.69 12.70
N SER A 205 4.93 12.85 11.78
CA SER A 205 3.50 12.94 12.07
C SER A 205 2.83 11.62 11.71
N ALA A 206 2.29 10.93 12.72
CA ALA A 206 1.61 9.65 12.54
C ALA A 206 0.09 9.82 12.59
N PHE A 207 -0.62 9.09 11.73
CA PHE A 207 -2.07 9.14 11.61
C PHE A 207 -2.65 7.74 11.58
N ALA A 208 -3.66 7.47 12.42
CA ALA A 208 -4.50 6.28 12.27
C ALA A 208 -5.58 6.56 11.25
N LEU A 209 -5.72 5.70 10.26
CA LEU A 209 -6.79 5.76 9.27
C LEU A 209 -8.03 5.02 9.77
N PRO A 210 -9.24 5.45 9.36
CA PRO A 210 -10.43 4.63 9.55
C PRO A 210 -10.26 3.26 8.90
N ALA A 211 -10.30 2.20 9.68
CA ALA A 211 -10.10 0.83 9.24
C ALA A 211 -11.29 -0.06 9.64
N PRO A 212 -11.55 -1.16 8.92
CA PRO A 212 -12.58 -2.12 9.29
C PRO A 212 -12.20 -2.90 10.57
N PRO A 213 -13.17 -3.54 11.24
CA PRO A 213 -12.89 -4.42 12.37
C PRO A 213 -11.86 -5.49 12.01
N GLY A 214 -10.89 -5.71 12.88
CA GLY A 214 -9.79 -6.68 12.68
C GLY A 214 -8.59 -6.10 11.94
N ALA A 215 -8.58 -4.81 11.60
CA ALA A 215 -7.45 -4.11 11.01
C ALA A 215 -7.13 -2.80 11.72
N GLU A 216 -5.84 -2.44 11.70
CA GLU A 216 -5.32 -1.10 11.97
C GLU A 216 -4.49 -0.64 10.78
N CYS A 217 -4.61 0.64 10.42
CA CYS A 217 -3.83 1.22 9.34
C CYS A 217 -3.25 2.55 9.80
N VAL A 218 -1.95 2.72 9.61
CA VAL A 218 -1.19 3.91 10.01
C VAL A 218 -0.50 4.50 8.80
N VAL A 219 -0.49 5.82 8.73
CA VAL A 219 0.35 6.59 7.81
C VAL A 219 1.31 7.44 8.63
N VAL A 220 2.57 7.48 8.23
CA VAL A 220 3.57 8.37 8.80
C VAL A 220 4.06 9.33 7.72
N ALA A 221 4.04 10.62 8.04
CA ALA A 221 4.66 11.67 7.24
C ALA A 221 5.96 12.13 7.93
N LEU A 222 7.09 12.04 7.23
CA LEU A 222 8.35 12.68 7.63
C LEU A 222 8.47 14.02 6.90
N HIS A 223 8.72 15.08 7.65
CA HIS A 223 8.79 16.43 7.09
C HIS A 223 9.73 17.33 7.92
N ARG A 224 10.06 18.51 7.42
CA ARG A 224 10.73 19.53 8.21
C ARG A 224 9.75 20.15 9.22
N PRO A 225 10.23 20.85 10.28
CA PRO A 225 9.35 21.50 11.26
C PRO A 225 8.36 22.51 10.65
N ASP A 226 8.73 23.16 9.54
CA ASP A 226 7.89 24.07 8.78
C ASP A 226 6.83 23.33 7.89
N GLY A 227 6.85 22.02 7.92
CA GLY A 227 5.94 21.18 7.16
C GLY A 227 6.37 20.88 5.73
N THR A 228 7.52 21.35 5.28
CA THR A 228 8.01 21.12 3.92
C THR A 228 8.79 19.81 3.79
N GLY A 229 9.07 19.38 2.58
CA GLY A 229 9.87 18.20 2.28
C GLY A 229 9.23 16.91 2.76
N GLN A 230 7.94 16.72 2.49
CA GLN A 230 7.19 15.58 2.99
C GLN A 230 7.48 14.31 2.23
N THR A 231 7.59 13.22 2.99
CA THR A 231 7.58 11.87 2.46
C THR A 231 6.69 10.99 3.33
N PHE A 232 6.03 10.03 2.74
CA PHE A 232 5.00 9.24 3.39
C PHE A 232 5.33 7.75 3.30
N GLY A 233 4.93 7.03 4.35
CA GLY A 233 4.83 5.59 4.34
C GLY A 233 3.55 5.17 5.03
N ALA A 234 3.06 4.00 4.69
CA ALA A 234 1.85 3.44 5.25
C ALA A 234 2.07 2.00 5.71
N ARG A 235 1.32 1.58 6.72
CA ARG A 235 1.31 0.18 7.14
C ARG A 235 -0.04 -0.22 7.69
N CYS A 236 -0.57 -1.33 7.16
CA CYS A 236 -1.78 -1.98 7.66
C CYS A 236 -1.41 -3.33 8.29
N GLY A 237 -2.14 -3.71 9.34
CA GLY A 237 -1.92 -4.96 10.05
C GLY A 237 -3.06 -5.29 11.02
N PRO A 238 -2.94 -6.40 11.77
CA PRO A 238 -3.88 -6.74 12.81
C PRO A 238 -3.84 -5.71 13.95
N PRO A 239 -4.93 -5.51 14.69
CA PRO A 239 -4.96 -4.60 15.81
C PRO A 239 -4.06 -5.06 16.97
N GLY A 240 -3.51 -4.09 17.71
CA GLY A 240 -2.80 -4.30 18.97
C GLY A 240 -1.33 -3.91 18.99
N ASP A 241 -0.70 -3.63 17.84
CA ASP A 241 0.70 -3.19 17.78
C ASP A 241 0.87 -1.96 16.88
N VAL A 242 0.22 -0.87 17.26
CA VAL A 242 0.30 0.41 16.55
C VAL A 242 1.75 0.92 16.47
N ALA A 243 2.57 0.69 17.51
CA ALA A 243 3.94 1.15 17.54
C ALA A 243 4.78 0.50 16.43
N ALA A 244 4.65 -0.82 16.23
CA ALA A 244 5.34 -1.52 15.14
C ALA A 244 4.82 -1.09 13.76
N LEU A 245 3.54 -0.75 13.61
CA LEU A 245 3.00 -0.20 12.37
C LEU A 245 3.58 1.19 12.09
N VAL A 246 3.66 2.07 13.11
CA VAL A 246 4.26 3.40 13.00
C VAL A 246 5.74 3.29 12.60
N GLU A 247 6.51 2.42 13.24
CA GLU A 247 7.92 2.22 12.92
C GLU A 247 8.12 1.77 11.47
N LYS A 248 7.38 0.75 11.02
CA LYS A 248 7.47 0.27 9.63
C LYS A 248 7.07 1.34 8.60
N ALA A 249 5.99 2.08 8.86
CA ALA A 249 5.56 3.18 8.01
C ALA A 249 6.61 4.31 7.98
N ALA A 250 7.26 4.61 9.12
CA ALA A 250 8.32 5.60 9.19
C ALA A 250 9.58 5.18 8.41
N TYR A 251 9.97 3.89 8.45
CA TYR A 251 11.06 3.37 7.61
C TYR A 251 10.72 3.48 6.11
N GLU A 252 9.48 3.22 5.71
CA GLU A 252 9.04 3.42 4.32
C GLU A 252 9.15 4.90 3.92
N ALA A 253 8.63 5.81 4.75
CA ALA A 253 8.74 7.25 4.52
C ALA A 253 10.20 7.72 4.43
N LEU A 254 11.10 7.14 5.24
CA LEU A 254 12.54 7.42 5.21
C LEU A 254 13.19 6.93 3.91
N MET A 255 12.84 5.74 3.42
CA MET A 255 13.32 5.23 2.12
C MET A 255 12.89 6.14 0.96
N VAL A 256 11.64 6.60 0.96
CA VAL A 256 11.16 7.57 -0.03
C VAL A 256 11.98 8.85 0.08
N ARG A 257 12.25 9.35 1.30
CA ARG A 257 13.04 10.56 1.53
C ARG A 257 14.46 10.43 0.97
N TRP A 258 15.16 9.33 1.21
CA TRP A 258 16.48 9.09 0.62
C TRP A 258 16.44 9.06 -0.89
N SER A 259 15.39 8.49 -1.46
CA SER A 259 15.20 8.48 -2.91
C SER A 259 15.10 9.90 -3.49
N MET A 260 14.46 10.82 -2.78
CA MET A 260 14.32 12.24 -3.21
C MET A 260 15.65 12.99 -3.23
N HIS A 261 16.65 12.53 -2.46
CA HIS A 261 17.99 13.12 -2.44
C HIS A 261 18.93 12.60 -3.55
N THR A 262 18.51 11.64 -4.36
CA THR A 262 19.30 11.12 -5.47
C THR A 262 19.40 12.12 -6.62
N VAL A 263 20.48 12.05 -7.39
CA VAL A 263 20.65 12.86 -8.61
C VAL A 263 19.51 12.61 -9.60
N THR A 264 19.08 11.34 -9.71
CA THR A 264 17.97 10.95 -10.60
C THR A 264 16.65 11.60 -10.20
N ALA A 265 16.31 11.60 -8.90
CA ALA A 265 15.06 12.22 -8.45
C ALA A 265 15.09 13.74 -8.61
N ARG A 266 16.22 14.38 -8.30
CA ARG A 266 16.39 15.82 -8.50
C ARG A 266 16.28 16.20 -9.98
N GLY A 267 16.95 15.47 -10.87
CA GLY A 267 16.84 15.70 -12.31
C GLY A 267 15.41 15.51 -12.82
N ALA A 268 14.72 14.46 -12.37
CA ALA A 268 13.32 14.24 -12.72
C ALA A 268 12.39 15.37 -12.21
N TRP A 269 12.67 15.94 -11.05
CA TRP A 269 11.95 17.11 -10.57
C TRP A 269 12.24 18.36 -11.39
N GLU A 270 13.50 18.65 -11.71
CA GLU A 270 13.90 19.80 -12.52
C GLU A 270 13.30 19.76 -13.94
N GLU A 271 13.17 18.57 -14.51
CA GLU A 271 12.53 18.35 -15.80
C GLU A 271 11.02 18.57 -15.75
N TRP A 272 10.37 18.03 -14.70
CA TRP A 272 8.90 18.05 -14.60
C TRP A 272 8.35 19.25 -13.82
N ARG A 273 9.01 19.67 -12.71
CA ARG A 273 8.67 20.81 -11.82
C ARG A 273 7.23 20.82 -11.30
N GLY A 274 6.48 19.73 -11.47
CA GLY A 274 5.06 19.68 -11.11
C GLY A 274 4.17 20.59 -11.94
N GLU A 275 4.56 20.92 -13.17
CA GLU A 275 3.78 21.77 -14.07
C GLU A 275 2.51 21.08 -14.57
N THR A 276 2.54 19.76 -14.62
CA THR A 276 1.38 18.92 -14.94
C THR A 276 1.02 18.01 -13.79
N PRO A 277 -0.21 17.48 -13.69
CA PRO A 277 -0.55 16.48 -12.70
C PRO A 277 0.38 15.25 -12.79
N PRO A 278 0.72 14.60 -11.65
CA PRO A 278 1.52 13.39 -11.64
C PRO A 278 0.89 12.28 -12.49
N THR A 279 1.71 11.57 -13.26
CA THR A 279 1.32 10.42 -14.07
C THR A 279 2.01 9.13 -13.64
N THR A 280 2.96 9.22 -12.70
CA THR A 280 3.71 8.08 -12.18
C THR A 280 3.82 8.15 -10.65
N ALA A 281 4.03 6.99 -10.01
CA ALA A 281 4.28 6.90 -8.57
C ALA A 281 5.45 7.81 -8.12
N VAL A 282 6.53 7.86 -8.90
CA VAL A 282 7.69 8.74 -8.60
C VAL A 282 7.27 10.21 -8.61
N GLN A 283 6.48 10.64 -9.58
CA GLN A 283 6.00 12.03 -9.64
C GLN A 283 5.09 12.38 -8.45
N HIS A 284 4.30 11.44 -7.95
CA HIS A 284 3.52 11.66 -6.72
C HIS A 284 4.43 11.93 -5.51
N ALA A 285 5.49 11.12 -5.33
CA ALA A 285 6.47 11.34 -4.26
C ALA A 285 7.24 12.66 -4.42
N LEU A 286 7.66 12.99 -5.64
CA LEU A 286 8.30 14.27 -5.96
C LEU A 286 7.38 15.45 -5.68
N TRP A 287 6.11 15.35 -6.03
CA TRP A 287 5.10 16.36 -5.73
C TRP A 287 5.01 16.61 -4.23
N ALA A 288 4.83 15.55 -3.42
CA ALA A 288 4.74 15.68 -1.98
C ALA A 288 6.00 16.28 -1.36
N TYR A 289 7.18 15.94 -1.89
CA TYR A 289 8.46 16.39 -1.36
C TYR A 289 8.78 17.84 -1.68
N TYR A 290 8.55 18.29 -2.92
CA TYR A 290 8.98 19.61 -3.39
C TYR A 290 7.89 20.68 -3.34
N ARG A 291 6.61 20.29 -3.24
CA ARG A 291 5.51 21.27 -3.09
C ARG A 291 5.25 21.59 -1.63
N GLN A 292 5.23 22.86 -1.29
CA GLN A 292 5.07 23.32 0.09
C GLN A 292 3.64 23.14 0.65
N ASP A 293 2.66 22.96 -0.22
CA ASP A 293 1.24 22.87 0.12
C ASP A 293 0.74 21.42 0.33
N SER A 294 1.65 20.43 0.32
CA SER A 294 1.27 19.01 0.42
C SER A 294 0.72 18.57 1.78
N LEU A 295 1.05 19.28 2.88
CA LEU A 295 0.57 18.97 4.25
C LEU A 295 -0.91 19.19 4.49
N SER A 296 -1.53 20.09 3.77
CA SER A 296 -2.88 20.56 4.10
C SER A 296 -3.98 19.49 4.07
N LEU A 297 -3.66 18.30 3.54
CA LEU A 297 -4.63 17.21 3.41
C LEU A 297 -4.96 16.51 4.71
N TRP A 298 -4.04 16.57 5.68
CA TRP A 298 -4.19 15.97 7.00
C TRP A 298 -4.40 17.02 8.10
N ASP A 299 -4.49 18.30 7.73
CA ASP A 299 -4.67 19.42 8.67
C ASP A 299 -5.97 19.30 9.47
N VAL A 300 -7.02 18.73 8.88
CA VAL A 300 -8.28 18.48 9.61
C VAL A 300 -8.05 17.56 10.81
N ALA A 301 -7.24 16.51 10.66
CA ALA A 301 -6.90 15.60 11.76
C ALA A 301 -6.06 16.31 12.83
N ARG A 302 -5.14 17.19 12.44
CA ARG A 302 -4.31 18.01 13.35
C ARG A 302 -5.16 19.03 14.11
N THR A 303 -6.10 19.69 13.45
CA THR A 303 -7.02 20.65 14.08
C THR A 303 -7.91 19.94 15.10
N GLN A 304 -8.48 18.80 14.76
CA GLN A 304 -9.30 18.00 15.68
C GLN A 304 -8.51 17.49 16.90
N ALA A 305 -7.22 17.19 16.75
CA ALA A 305 -6.36 16.80 17.86
C ALA A 305 -6.08 17.98 18.80
N ARG A 306 -5.82 19.19 18.27
CA ARG A 306 -5.66 20.41 19.05
C ARG A 306 -6.92 20.78 19.82
N ASP A 307 -8.09 20.74 19.18
CA ASP A 307 -9.38 21.04 19.82
C ASP A 307 -9.73 20.08 20.98
N ARG A 308 -9.14 18.87 20.98
CA ARG A 308 -9.27 17.90 22.08
C ARG A 308 -8.23 18.09 23.18
N ALA A 309 -7.04 18.59 22.84
CA ALA A 309 -5.97 18.85 23.79
C ALA A 309 -6.17 20.16 24.58
N ASP A 310 -6.89 21.13 24.02
CA ASP A 310 -7.34 22.34 24.66
C ASP A 310 -8.87 22.30 24.87
N PRO A 311 -9.39 21.65 25.91
CA PRO A 311 -10.76 21.85 26.31
C PRO A 311 -10.84 23.27 26.90
N VAL A 312 -11.13 24.25 26.04
CA VAL A 312 -11.46 25.60 26.49
C VAL A 312 -12.57 25.45 27.50
N ASP A 313 -12.23 25.85 28.72
CA ASP A 313 -13.15 25.95 29.87
C ASP A 313 -14.38 26.79 29.47
N ARG A 314 -15.42 26.11 28.98
CA ARG A 314 -16.74 26.72 28.70
C ARG A 314 -17.63 26.65 29.94
N THR A 315 -17.05 26.85 31.13
CA THR A 315 -17.82 27.02 32.35
C THR A 315 -18.08 28.50 32.60
N GLY A 316 -19.04 29.02 31.89
CA GLY A 316 -19.51 30.41 32.03
C GLY A 316 -20.97 30.58 31.72
N GLN A 317 -21.84 29.69 32.19
CA GLN A 317 -23.27 29.96 32.24
C GLN A 317 -23.93 29.17 33.37
N PRO A 318 -24.54 29.81 34.39
CA PRO A 318 -25.21 29.10 35.45
C PRO A 318 -26.56 28.56 34.94
N ASP A 319 -26.67 27.24 34.88
CA ASP A 319 -27.90 26.56 34.56
C ASP A 319 -28.82 26.56 35.78
N ARG A 320 -30.06 27.02 35.54
CA ARG A 320 -31.19 26.88 36.45
C ARG A 320 -31.53 25.41 36.62
N ALA A 321 -31.48 24.95 37.84
CA ALA A 321 -31.92 23.65 38.22
C ALA A 321 -33.49 23.60 38.23
N ASP A 322 -34.05 22.67 37.47
CA ASP A 322 -35.40 22.12 37.68
C ASP A 322 -35.26 20.67 38.17
N PRO A 323 -35.97 20.29 39.23
CA PRO A 323 -35.89 18.94 39.79
C PRO A 323 -36.82 18.00 39.03
N VAL A 324 -36.29 16.99 38.34
CA VAL A 324 -37.09 15.89 37.77
C VAL A 324 -36.74 14.56 38.46
N ASP A 325 -37.78 14.09 39.04
CA ASP A 325 -38.17 12.81 39.59
C ASP A 325 -37.33 11.58 39.15
N ARG A 326 -36.79 10.87 40.18
CA ARG A 326 -36.11 9.59 40.02
C ARG A 326 -37.17 8.48 40.08
N THR A 327 -37.52 7.93 38.92
CA THR A 327 -38.13 6.60 38.89
C THR A 327 -37.13 5.57 38.42
N ASP A 328 -36.88 4.68 39.32
CA ASP A 328 -36.09 3.45 39.26
C ASP A 328 -36.47 2.59 38.03
N ARG A 329 -35.49 2.37 37.10
CA ARG A 329 -35.56 1.34 36.07
C ARG A 329 -34.30 0.53 36.10
N THR A 330 -34.33 -0.60 36.77
CA THR A 330 -33.38 -1.70 36.66
C THR A 330 -33.26 -2.13 35.18
N ALA A 331 -32.14 -1.82 34.55
CA ALA A 331 -31.78 -2.33 33.24
C ALA A 331 -31.42 -3.84 33.36
N PRO A 332 -31.87 -4.71 32.44
CA PRO A 332 -31.48 -6.11 32.44
C PRO A 332 -30.01 -6.25 32.09
N ALA A 333 -29.33 -7.12 32.86
CA ALA A 333 -27.93 -7.48 32.64
C ALA A 333 -27.66 -7.87 31.17
N GLY A 334 -26.77 -7.10 30.53
CA GLY A 334 -26.36 -7.33 29.15
C GLY A 334 -25.82 -8.75 28.98
N ARG A 335 -26.33 -9.46 27.99
CA ARG A 335 -25.78 -10.74 27.52
C ARG A 335 -24.30 -10.52 27.17
N ALA A 336 -23.44 -11.22 27.88
CA ALA A 336 -22.03 -11.33 27.52
C ALA A 336 -21.96 -11.83 26.07
N GLY A 337 -21.38 -11.01 25.18
CA GLY A 337 -21.11 -11.43 23.82
C GLY A 337 -20.15 -12.64 23.81
N PRO A 338 -20.15 -13.45 22.75
CA PRO A 338 -19.28 -14.61 22.67
C PRO A 338 -17.83 -14.19 22.92
N PRO A 339 -17.02 -15.03 23.58
CA PRO A 339 -15.63 -14.71 23.89
C PRO A 339 -14.91 -14.34 22.59
N ARG A 340 -14.28 -13.17 22.56
CA ARG A 340 -13.44 -12.75 21.44
C ARG A 340 -12.34 -13.80 21.27
N SER A 341 -12.34 -14.49 20.13
CA SER A 341 -11.27 -15.43 19.82
C SER A 341 -9.94 -14.67 19.83
N ASN A 342 -8.98 -15.14 20.63
CA ASN A 342 -7.62 -14.58 20.72
C ASN A 342 -6.79 -14.80 19.44
N ARG A 343 -7.41 -15.30 18.37
CA ARG A 343 -6.74 -15.55 17.09
C ARG A 343 -6.72 -14.26 16.28
N PRO A 344 -5.55 -13.85 15.76
CA PRO A 344 -5.48 -12.68 14.87
C PRO A 344 -6.46 -12.84 13.71
N ALA A 345 -7.15 -11.75 13.35
CA ALA A 345 -8.07 -11.77 12.22
C ALA A 345 -7.33 -12.16 10.94
N ASP A 346 -7.92 -13.05 10.14
CA ASP A 346 -7.37 -13.40 8.82
C ASP A 346 -7.54 -12.20 7.87
N PRO A 347 -6.46 -11.62 7.33
CA PRO A 347 -6.53 -10.44 6.46
C PRO A 347 -7.35 -10.67 5.18
N LEU A 348 -7.42 -11.90 4.67
CA LEU A 348 -8.27 -12.21 3.52
C LEU A 348 -9.75 -12.08 3.87
N ALA A 349 -10.14 -12.54 5.06
CA ALA A 349 -11.52 -12.38 5.55
C ALA A 349 -11.84 -10.90 5.86
N VAL A 350 -10.89 -10.17 6.45
CA VAL A 350 -11.04 -8.73 6.71
C VAL A 350 -11.24 -7.96 5.40
N LEU A 351 -10.42 -8.26 4.39
CA LEU A 351 -10.47 -7.61 3.07
C LEU A 351 -11.78 -7.95 2.34
N ALA A 352 -12.21 -9.21 2.35
CA ALA A 352 -13.48 -9.63 1.77
C ALA A 352 -14.67 -8.94 2.46
N GLY A 353 -14.67 -8.89 3.80
CA GLY A 353 -15.70 -8.18 4.56
C GLY A 353 -15.72 -6.68 4.29
N HIS A 354 -14.56 -6.06 4.11
CA HIS A 354 -14.41 -4.64 3.80
C HIS A 354 -14.94 -4.27 2.41
N THR A 355 -14.66 -5.11 1.41
CA THR A 355 -15.10 -4.86 0.02
C THR A 355 -16.50 -5.39 -0.26
N GLY A 356 -17.03 -6.26 0.60
CA GLY A 356 -18.30 -6.97 0.37
C GLY A 356 -18.24 -7.98 -0.78
N GLN A 357 -17.03 -8.37 -1.22
CA GLN A 357 -16.82 -9.28 -2.34
C GLN A 357 -15.75 -10.31 -2.03
N ASP A 358 -15.81 -11.46 -2.70
CA ASP A 358 -14.80 -12.50 -2.52
C ASP A 358 -13.45 -12.07 -3.11
N VAL A 359 -12.38 -12.43 -2.42
CA VAL A 359 -11.01 -12.11 -2.80
C VAL A 359 -10.46 -13.21 -3.70
N ILE A 360 -9.76 -12.82 -4.75
CA ILE A 360 -9.20 -13.73 -5.76
C ILE A 360 -7.69 -13.81 -5.59
N LEU A 361 -7.18 -15.04 -5.58
CA LEU A 361 -5.76 -15.36 -5.48
C LEU A 361 -5.26 -15.89 -6.82
N VAL A 362 -4.15 -15.33 -7.30
CA VAL A 362 -3.45 -15.83 -8.50
C VAL A 362 -2.00 -16.13 -8.11
N GLU A 363 -1.58 -17.38 -8.20
CA GLU A 363 -0.18 -17.72 -7.99
C GLU A 363 0.65 -17.30 -9.20
N THR A 364 1.65 -16.46 -8.99
CA THR A 364 2.55 -15.94 -10.01
C THR A 364 3.99 -16.42 -9.80
N SER A 365 4.17 -17.56 -9.12
CA SER A 365 5.48 -18.14 -8.85
C SER A 365 6.04 -18.84 -10.09
N THR A 366 7.16 -18.36 -10.62
CA THR A 366 7.91 -19.06 -11.65
C THR A 366 8.72 -20.24 -11.08
N LYS A 367 9.21 -21.15 -11.94
CA LYS A 367 10.08 -22.26 -11.51
C LYS A 367 11.33 -21.74 -10.78
N SER A 368 11.96 -20.67 -11.26
CA SER A 368 13.17 -20.08 -10.65
C SER A 368 12.89 -19.51 -9.26
N VAL A 369 11.76 -18.83 -9.06
CA VAL A 369 11.35 -18.28 -7.77
C VAL A 369 11.02 -19.40 -6.78
N ARG A 370 10.29 -20.43 -7.23
CA ARG A 370 10.03 -21.64 -6.41
C ARG A 370 11.31 -22.36 -6.00
N SER A 371 12.29 -22.47 -6.90
CA SER A 371 13.61 -23.05 -6.57
C SER A 371 14.42 -22.22 -5.58
N ALA A 372 14.10 -20.93 -5.45
CA ALA A 372 14.64 -20.05 -4.40
C ALA A 372 13.90 -20.18 -3.06
N GLY A 373 12.97 -21.13 -2.93
CA GLY A 373 12.18 -21.40 -1.71
C GLY A 373 11.06 -20.40 -1.46
N VAL A 374 10.57 -19.72 -2.49
CA VAL A 374 9.58 -18.63 -2.37
C VAL A 374 8.36 -18.89 -3.25
N ARG A 375 7.20 -18.51 -2.76
CA ARG A 375 5.95 -18.42 -3.49
C ARG A 375 5.57 -16.95 -3.68
N VAL A 376 5.06 -16.61 -4.85
CA VAL A 376 4.55 -15.28 -5.16
C VAL A 376 3.07 -15.38 -5.49
N VAL A 377 2.27 -14.58 -4.79
CA VAL A 377 0.81 -14.54 -4.97
C VAL A 377 0.39 -13.10 -5.28
N ARG A 378 -0.50 -12.95 -6.25
CA ARG A 378 -1.25 -11.72 -6.49
C ARG A 378 -2.64 -11.87 -5.87
N VAL A 379 -3.00 -10.94 -5.00
CA VAL A 379 -4.35 -10.77 -4.43
C VAL A 379 -5.10 -9.72 -5.22
N ILE A 380 -6.30 -10.04 -5.64
CA ILE A 380 -7.23 -9.12 -6.31
C ILE A 380 -8.50 -9.08 -5.48
N ALA A 381 -8.85 -7.91 -4.99
CA ALA A 381 -10.08 -7.69 -4.24
C ALA A 381 -10.99 -6.75 -5.05
N PRO A 382 -12.03 -7.29 -5.68
CA PRO A 382 -13.03 -6.45 -6.34
C PRO A 382 -13.63 -5.47 -5.34
N GLY A 383 -13.81 -4.20 -5.75
CA GLY A 383 -14.28 -3.14 -4.86
C GLY A 383 -13.22 -2.43 -4.03
N ALA A 384 -12.01 -2.98 -3.89
CA ALA A 384 -10.87 -2.25 -3.37
C ALA A 384 -10.36 -1.21 -4.38
N LEU A 385 -9.94 -0.06 -3.88
CA LEU A 385 -9.47 1.06 -4.67
C LEU A 385 -7.93 1.10 -4.64
N PRO A 386 -7.22 0.62 -5.67
CA PRO A 386 -5.76 0.74 -5.71
C PRO A 386 -5.36 2.21 -5.78
N LEU A 387 -4.18 2.57 -5.27
CA LEU A 387 -3.62 3.90 -5.48
C LEU A 387 -3.35 4.08 -6.98
N PRO A 388 -3.89 5.14 -7.61
CA PRO A 388 -3.67 5.35 -9.03
C PRO A 388 -2.23 5.79 -9.29
N SER A 389 -1.62 5.26 -10.34
CA SER A 389 -0.28 5.71 -10.78
C SER A 389 -0.30 7.15 -11.32
N GLY A 390 -1.43 7.59 -11.87
CA GLY A 390 -1.67 8.97 -12.32
C GLY A 390 -2.64 9.70 -11.43
N HIS A 391 -2.60 11.03 -11.48
CA HIS A 391 -3.55 11.86 -10.74
C HIS A 391 -4.97 11.60 -11.24
N VAL A 392 -5.85 11.18 -10.32
CA VAL A 392 -7.30 11.06 -10.56
C VAL A 392 -7.99 12.15 -9.76
N PRO A 393 -8.60 13.15 -10.41
CA PRO A 393 -9.39 14.15 -9.70
C PRO A 393 -10.55 13.46 -8.94
N GLY A 394 -10.64 13.68 -7.65
CA GLY A 394 -11.76 13.22 -6.83
C GLY A 394 -12.76 14.34 -6.55
N PRO A 395 -14.02 14.03 -6.23
CA PRO A 395 -14.97 15.02 -5.80
C PRO A 395 -14.45 15.72 -4.54
N GLY A 396 -14.14 17.01 -4.66
CA GLY A 396 -13.69 17.88 -3.56
C GLY A 396 -12.19 17.91 -3.27
N ARG A 397 -11.33 17.13 -3.95
CA ARG A 397 -9.86 17.17 -3.77
C ARG A 397 -9.13 17.10 -5.09
N SER A 398 -8.51 18.22 -5.47
CA SER A 398 -7.70 18.34 -6.68
C SER A 398 -6.22 17.95 -6.48
N ARG A 399 -5.81 17.56 -5.28
CA ARG A 399 -4.40 17.33 -4.96
C ARG A 399 -3.99 15.88 -5.16
N PRO A 400 -2.81 15.63 -5.76
CA PRO A 400 -2.25 14.30 -5.90
C PRO A 400 -2.01 13.63 -4.53
N HIS A 401 -2.16 12.30 -4.46
CA HIS A 401 -1.75 11.57 -3.25
C HIS A 401 -0.22 11.54 -3.14
N PRO A 402 0.36 11.44 -1.91
CA PRO A 402 1.80 11.58 -1.71
C PRO A 402 2.58 10.25 -1.80
N PHE A 403 1.93 9.15 -2.13
CA PHE A 403 2.54 7.82 -2.12
C PHE A 403 3.15 7.48 -3.48
N GLY A 404 4.39 7.01 -3.46
CA GLY A 404 5.15 6.60 -4.62
C GLY A 404 5.04 5.11 -4.97
#